data_7326cf2a1b133f3c5bb7e31448b6ead5
#
_entry.id   7326cf2a1b133f3c5bb7e31448b6ead5
#
_cell.length_a   1.000
_cell.length_b   1.000
_cell.length_c   1.000
_cell.angle_alpha   90.00
_cell.angle_beta   90.00
_cell.angle_gamma   90.00
#
_symmetry.space_group_name_H-M   'P 1'
#
loop_
_entity.id
_entity.type
_entity.pdbx_description
1 polymer ?
#
loop_
_entity_poly.entity_id
_entity_poly.type
_entity_poly.pdbx_seq_one_letter_code
_entity_poly.pdbx_strand_id
1 'polypeptide(L)'
;MVNITYAITVCNELEEITKLLNFLQPKLKENDEILIQYDEDGVTREVLDYLNILKSLHSNHKVVGFPLNNDFANFKNNLKNNADGIFIFQIDADELPNEYLIDNLHQLIDSNKEVDLFFVPRINTVDGLTEEHINKWGWNVNEKGWVNFPDLQTRLYRRTSEIEWEGKVHERIKGYNTLTIFPLQEEFC
;
A
#
# COMPACT_ATOMS: atom_id res chain seq x y z
N MET A 1 -3.94 21.06 -6.05
CA MET A 1 -4.37 19.77 -5.47
C MET A 1 -3.11 18.92 -5.37
N VAL A 2 -2.90 18.23 -4.27
CA VAL A 2 -1.76 17.30 -4.10
C VAL A 2 -1.98 16.14 -5.07
N ASN A 3 -0.95 15.67 -5.76
CA ASN A 3 -0.99 14.46 -6.54
C ASN A 3 -0.46 13.28 -5.71
N ILE A 4 -1.12 12.15 -5.83
CA ILE A 4 -0.83 10.92 -5.09
C ILE A 4 -0.40 9.83 -6.07
N THR A 5 0.68 9.14 -5.74
CA THR A 5 1.00 7.85 -6.37
C THR A 5 0.42 6.73 -5.51
N TYR A 6 -0.55 6.00 -6.06
CA TYR A 6 -0.99 4.72 -5.50
C TYR A 6 0.02 3.66 -5.94
N ALA A 7 0.93 3.34 -5.04
CA ALA A 7 2.10 2.51 -5.31
C ALA A 7 1.84 1.07 -4.83
N ILE A 8 1.73 0.14 -5.77
CA ILE A 8 1.27 -1.23 -5.52
C ILE A 8 2.42 -2.21 -5.75
N THR A 9 2.61 -3.14 -4.82
CA THR A 9 3.52 -4.28 -4.98
C THR A 9 2.74 -5.54 -5.28
N VAL A 10 3.19 -6.36 -6.25
CA VAL A 10 2.51 -7.58 -6.68
C VAL A 10 3.51 -8.67 -7.09
N CYS A 11 3.13 -9.93 -6.89
CA CYS A 11 3.91 -11.11 -7.30
C CYS A 11 3.02 -12.13 -8.04
N ASN A 12 2.08 -12.76 -7.35
CA ASN A 12 1.22 -13.83 -7.88
C ASN A 12 -0.29 -13.61 -7.60
N GLU A 13 -0.65 -12.43 -7.10
CA GLU A 13 -1.99 -12.05 -6.63
C GLU A 13 -2.84 -11.49 -7.78
N LEU A 14 -3.18 -12.31 -8.82
CA LEU A 14 -3.93 -11.84 -9.99
C LEU A 14 -5.35 -11.37 -9.66
N GLU A 15 -6.07 -12.14 -8.85
CA GLU A 15 -7.45 -11.79 -8.48
C GLU A 15 -7.49 -10.55 -7.61
N GLU A 16 -6.59 -10.48 -6.64
CA GLU A 16 -6.47 -9.38 -5.67
C GLU A 16 -6.07 -8.08 -6.37
N ILE A 17 -5.03 -8.07 -7.20
CA ILE A 17 -4.61 -6.89 -7.95
C ILE A 17 -5.71 -6.41 -8.90
N THR A 18 -6.43 -7.33 -9.53
CA THR A 18 -7.56 -6.99 -10.41
C THR A 18 -8.67 -6.30 -9.62
N LYS A 19 -9.02 -6.83 -8.45
CA LYS A 19 -10.03 -6.25 -7.56
C LYS A 19 -9.61 -4.88 -7.04
N LEU A 20 -8.35 -4.74 -6.60
CA LEU A 20 -7.79 -3.48 -6.11
C LEU A 20 -7.81 -2.39 -7.20
N LEU A 21 -7.38 -2.71 -8.43
CA LEU A 21 -7.37 -1.75 -9.53
C LEU A 21 -8.77 -1.34 -9.97
N ASN A 22 -9.73 -2.27 -10.04
CA ASN A 22 -11.12 -1.95 -10.32
C ASN A 22 -11.74 -1.03 -9.26
N PHE A 23 -11.30 -1.13 -8.01
CA PHE A 23 -11.71 -0.26 -6.92
C PHE A 23 -11.06 1.12 -7.01
N LEU A 24 -9.75 1.21 -7.26
CA LEU A 24 -9.00 2.47 -7.26
C LEU A 24 -9.25 3.32 -8.51
N GLN A 25 -9.30 2.71 -9.71
CA GLN A 25 -9.35 3.42 -10.98
C GLN A 25 -10.45 4.49 -11.06
N PRO A 26 -11.71 4.26 -10.66
CA PRO A 26 -12.77 5.27 -10.72
C PRO A 26 -12.61 6.39 -9.68
N LYS A 27 -11.70 6.25 -8.72
CA LYS A 27 -11.48 7.18 -7.59
C LYS A 27 -10.30 8.12 -7.79
N LEU A 28 -9.45 7.85 -8.79
CA LEU A 28 -8.30 8.68 -9.11
C LEU A 28 -8.70 10.11 -9.46
N LYS A 29 -7.95 11.10 -8.98
CA LYS A 29 -8.06 12.48 -9.40
C LYS A 29 -7.15 12.73 -10.61
N GLU A 30 -7.32 13.87 -11.27
CA GLU A 30 -6.67 14.21 -12.55
C GLU A 30 -5.15 14.01 -12.58
N ASN A 31 -4.47 14.27 -11.45
CA ASN A 31 -3.00 14.18 -11.37
C ASN A 31 -2.51 12.99 -10.56
N ASP A 32 -3.37 12.06 -10.24
CA ASP A 32 -2.98 10.82 -9.56
C ASP A 32 -2.45 9.81 -10.56
N GLU A 33 -1.55 8.96 -10.09
CA GLU A 33 -1.06 7.81 -10.85
C GLU A 33 -1.22 6.50 -10.08
N ILE A 34 -1.32 5.41 -10.81
CA ILE A 34 -1.10 4.06 -10.29
C ILE A 34 0.28 3.60 -10.75
N LEU A 35 1.13 3.27 -9.79
CA LEU A 35 2.45 2.67 -10.03
C LEU A 35 2.44 1.25 -9.49
N ILE A 36 2.65 0.28 -10.36
CA ILE A 36 2.68 -1.14 -10.00
C ILE A 36 4.10 -1.65 -10.17
N GLN A 37 4.66 -2.22 -9.11
CA GLN A 37 5.95 -2.90 -9.16
C GLN A 37 5.76 -4.38 -8.91
N TYR A 38 6.29 -5.20 -9.81
CA TYR A 38 6.30 -6.64 -9.64
C TYR A 38 7.71 -7.17 -9.35
N ASP A 39 7.77 -8.28 -8.59
CA ASP A 39 9.03 -9.00 -8.37
C ASP A 39 9.41 -9.77 -9.65
N GLU A 40 10.49 -9.39 -10.30
CA GLU A 40 10.94 -10.00 -11.58
C GLU A 40 11.23 -11.49 -11.46
N ASP A 41 11.65 -11.95 -10.27
CA ASP A 41 12.04 -13.34 -10.04
C ASP A 41 10.85 -14.22 -9.60
N GLY A 42 9.80 -13.60 -9.03
CA GLY A 42 8.66 -14.31 -8.43
C GLY A 42 7.34 -14.16 -9.19
N VAL A 43 7.22 -13.16 -10.08
CA VAL A 43 5.94 -12.85 -10.75
C VAL A 43 5.44 -14.03 -11.60
N THR A 44 4.14 -14.34 -11.45
CA THR A 44 3.51 -15.37 -12.30
C THR A 44 3.25 -14.85 -13.71
N ARG A 45 3.17 -15.75 -14.67
CA ARG A 45 2.93 -15.41 -16.07
C ARG A 45 1.60 -14.69 -16.26
N GLU A 46 0.57 -15.13 -15.56
CA GLU A 46 -0.79 -14.56 -15.61
C GLU A 46 -0.80 -13.11 -15.12
N VAL A 47 -0.11 -12.80 -14.02
CA VAL A 47 0.05 -11.43 -13.52
C VAL A 47 0.80 -10.58 -14.52
N LEU A 48 1.93 -11.07 -15.07
CA LEU A 48 2.74 -10.32 -16.03
C LEU A 48 1.96 -9.99 -17.32
N ASP A 49 1.21 -10.95 -17.86
CA ASP A 49 0.37 -10.76 -19.03
C ASP A 49 -0.74 -9.72 -18.77
N TYR A 50 -1.37 -9.77 -17.58
CA TYR A 50 -2.35 -8.78 -17.15
C TYR A 50 -1.75 -7.36 -17.04
N LEU A 51 -0.61 -7.21 -16.41
CA LEU A 51 0.08 -5.92 -16.26
C LEU A 51 0.49 -5.32 -17.61
N ASN A 52 0.92 -6.13 -18.57
CA ASN A 52 1.24 -5.69 -19.93
C ASN A 52 0.00 -5.14 -20.66
N ILE A 53 -1.15 -5.75 -20.47
CA ILE A 53 -2.42 -5.24 -21.02
C ILE A 53 -2.78 -3.91 -20.36
N LEU A 54 -2.73 -3.81 -19.03
CA LEU A 54 -3.03 -2.58 -18.29
C LEU A 54 -2.19 -1.39 -18.76
N LYS A 55 -0.88 -1.60 -18.92
CA LYS A 55 0.05 -0.57 -19.40
C LYS A 55 -0.34 -0.03 -20.78
N SER A 56 -0.96 -0.85 -21.62
CA SER A 56 -1.41 -0.44 -22.96
C SER A 56 -2.74 0.32 -22.95
N LEU A 57 -3.57 0.14 -21.93
CA LEU A 57 -4.93 0.68 -21.84
C LEU A 57 -5.00 2.01 -21.10
N HIS A 58 -4.10 2.26 -20.15
CA HIS A 58 -4.17 3.39 -19.24
C HIS A 58 -2.87 4.20 -19.23
N SER A 59 -2.91 5.45 -19.67
CA SER A 59 -1.74 6.34 -19.72
C SER A 59 -1.25 6.79 -18.34
N ASN A 60 -2.08 6.72 -17.32
CA ASN A 60 -1.75 7.04 -15.92
C ASN A 60 -1.33 5.81 -15.09
N HIS A 61 -1.13 4.67 -15.75
CA HIS A 61 -0.57 3.46 -15.14
C HIS A 61 0.89 3.30 -15.51
N LYS A 62 1.72 3.15 -14.50
CA LYS A 62 3.13 2.83 -14.61
C LYS A 62 3.37 1.40 -14.12
N VAL A 63 4.09 0.62 -14.88
CA VAL A 63 4.43 -0.77 -14.51
C VAL A 63 5.94 -0.93 -14.61
N VAL A 64 6.57 -1.36 -13.50
CA VAL A 64 8.02 -1.55 -13.38
C VAL A 64 8.32 -2.93 -12.83
N GLY A 65 9.32 -3.60 -13.40
CA GLY A 65 9.88 -4.81 -12.82
C GLY A 65 11.09 -4.46 -11.94
N PHE A 66 11.24 -5.14 -10.82
CA PHE A 66 12.44 -5.05 -9.98
C PHE A 66 12.59 -6.33 -9.17
N PRO A 67 13.79 -6.93 -9.05
CA PRO A 67 13.97 -8.15 -8.28
C PRO A 67 13.91 -7.85 -6.77
N LEU A 68 13.14 -8.64 -6.02
CA LEU A 68 13.02 -8.50 -4.56
C LEU A 68 14.34 -8.83 -3.83
N ASN A 69 15.05 -9.87 -4.26
CA ASN A 69 16.34 -10.29 -3.70
C ASN A 69 16.33 -10.44 -2.15
N ASN A 70 15.20 -10.77 -1.55
CA ASN A 70 15.00 -10.80 -0.10
C ASN A 70 15.34 -9.47 0.61
N ASP A 71 15.20 -8.33 -0.07
CA ASP A 71 15.45 -6.99 0.45
C ASP A 71 14.24 -6.09 0.20
N PHE A 72 13.28 -6.13 1.11
CA PHE A 72 12.04 -5.37 1.03
C PHE A 72 12.27 -3.86 1.06
N ALA A 73 13.27 -3.37 1.80
CA ALA A 73 13.57 -1.94 1.81
C ALA A 73 14.05 -1.46 0.44
N ASN A 74 14.97 -2.19 -0.19
CA ASN A 74 15.44 -1.85 -1.54
C ASN A 74 14.31 -1.93 -2.57
N PHE A 75 13.44 -2.94 -2.44
CA PHE A 75 12.26 -3.12 -3.29
C PHE A 75 11.30 -1.93 -3.18
N LYS A 76 10.96 -1.50 -1.97
CA LYS A 76 10.10 -0.34 -1.70
C LYS A 76 10.76 1.00 -2.06
N ASN A 77 12.07 1.13 -1.91
CA ASN A 77 12.80 2.31 -2.36
C ASN A 77 12.81 2.43 -3.90
N ASN A 78 12.94 1.31 -4.63
CA ASN A 78 12.79 1.34 -6.08
C ASN A 78 11.39 1.79 -6.48
N LEU A 79 10.34 1.28 -5.83
CA LEU A 79 8.96 1.71 -6.04
C LEU A 79 8.82 3.23 -5.81
N LYS A 80 9.26 3.73 -4.65
CA LYS A 80 9.28 5.17 -4.32
C LYS A 80 9.98 6.01 -5.38
N ASN A 81 11.15 5.56 -5.88
CA ASN A 81 11.95 6.32 -6.83
C ASN A 81 11.31 6.39 -8.23
N ASN A 82 10.43 5.47 -8.56
CA ASN A 82 9.66 5.47 -9.80
C ASN A 82 8.33 6.25 -9.70
N ALA A 83 7.92 6.68 -8.51
CA ALA A 83 6.70 7.46 -8.29
C ALA A 83 6.89 8.92 -8.73
N ASP A 84 5.83 9.54 -9.24
CA ASP A 84 5.80 10.96 -9.62
C ASP A 84 5.00 11.83 -8.63
N GLY A 85 4.11 11.24 -7.82
CA GLY A 85 3.30 11.94 -6.83
C GLY A 85 4.12 12.62 -5.74
N ILE A 86 3.56 13.68 -5.15
CA ILE A 86 4.12 14.36 -3.97
C ILE A 86 3.97 13.46 -2.73
N PHE A 87 2.89 12.70 -2.67
CA PHE A 87 2.67 11.67 -1.67
C PHE A 87 2.58 10.29 -2.34
N ILE A 88 3.04 9.29 -1.62
CA ILE A 88 2.91 7.89 -1.98
C ILE A 88 1.96 7.23 -1.01
N PHE A 89 0.92 6.59 -1.54
CA PHE A 89 0.08 5.66 -0.79
C PHE A 89 0.43 4.24 -1.24
N GLN A 90 1.21 3.56 -0.40
CA GLN A 90 1.70 2.21 -0.69
C GLN A 90 0.69 1.16 -0.24
N ILE A 91 0.40 0.22 -1.14
CA ILE A 91 -0.60 -0.84 -0.93
C ILE A 91 0.02 -2.16 -1.42
N ASP A 92 -0.15 -3.24 -0.67
CA ASP A 92 0.18 -4.58 -1.18
C ASP A 92 -1.03 -5.11 -1.99
N ALA A 93 -0.80 -5.89 -3.03
CA ALA A 93 -1.86 -6.27 -3.97
C ALA A 93 -3.04 -7.01 -3.32
N ASP A 94 -2.80 -7.69 -2.18
CA ASP A 94 -3.79 -8.40 -1.39
C ASP A 94 -4.51 -7.53 -0.33
N GLU A 95 -4.23 -6.23 -0.30
CA GLU A 95 -4.90 -5.26 0.58
C GLU A 95 -5.98 -4.49 -0.19
N LEU A 96 -7.08 -4.16 0.49
CA LEU A 96 -8.14 -3.33 -0.06
C LEU A 96 -8.45 -2.19 0.91
N PRO A 97 -8.04 -0.95 0.59
CA PRO A 97 -8.33 0.20 1.44
C PRO A 97 -9.83 0.47 1.57
N ASN A 98 -10.26 1.02 2.70
CA ASN A 98 -11.64 1.43 2.87
C ASN A 98 -12.01 2.55 1.89
N GLU A 99 -13.23 2.50 1.36
CA GLU A 99 -13.73 3.48 0.39
C GLU A 99 -13.71 4.91 0.94
N TYR A 100 -14.12 5.10 2.19
CA TYR A 100 -14.09 6.41 2.85
C TYR A 100 -12.68 6.99 2.90
N LEU A 101 -11.67 6.17 3.24
CA LEU A 101 -10.27 6.62 3.26
C LEU A 101 -9.84 7.15 1.89
N ILE A 102 -10.07 6.39 0.83
CA ILE A 102 -9.64 6.77 -0.53
C ILE A 102 -10.39 8.01 -1.03
N ASP A 103 -11.69 8.09 -0.82
CA ASP A 103 -12.51 9.23 -1.26
C ASP A 103 -12.11 10.54 -0.58
N ASN A 104 -11.60 10.47 0.67
CA ASN A 104 -11.20 11.62 1.47
C ASN A 104 -9.68 11.85 1.53
N LEU A 105 -8.85 11.00 0.91
CA LEU A 105 -7.41 10.98 1.09
C LEU A 105 -6.75 12.33 0.75
N HIS A 106 -7.15 12.97 -0.34
CA HIS A 106 -6.66 14.29 -0.72
C HIS A 106 -6.98 15.36 0.32
N GLN A 107 -8.21 15.35 0.87
CA GLN A 107 -8.62 16.31 1.90
C GLN A 107 -7.86 16.06 3.21
N LEU A 108 -7.62 14.81 3.57
CA LEU A 108 -6.84 14.44 4.75
C LEU A 108 -5.39 14.93 4.63
N ILE A 109 -4.76 14.78 3.48
CA ILE A 109 -3.42 15.30 3.20
C ILE A 109 -3.42 16.85 3.21
N ASP A 110 -4.38 17.47 2.52
CA ASP A 110 -4.49 18.94 2.45
C ASP A 110 -4.73 19.59 3.83
N SER A 111 -5.38 18.89 4.74
CA SER A 111 -5.59 19.33 6.12
C SER A 111 -4.37 19.13 7.03
N ASN A 112 -3.36 18.37 6.57
CA ASN A 112 -2.16 18.01 7.33
C ASN A 112 -0.89 18.21 6.46
N LYS A 113 -0.77 19.37 5.82
CA LYS A 113 0.28 19.64 4.81
C LYS A 113 1.70 19.54 5.35
N GLU A 114 1.89 19.75 6.63
CA GLU A 114 3.18 19.68 7.33
C GLU A 114 3.58 18.25 7.74
N VAL A 115 2.67 17.28 7.58
CA VAL A 115 2.93 15.88 7.94
C VAL A 115 3.65 15.16 6.81
N ASP A 116 4.74 14.47 7.15
CA ASP A 116 5.53 13.69 6.22
C ASP A 116 5.09 12.23 6.14
N LEU A 117 4.63 11.66 7.27
CA LEU A 117 4.31 10.25 7.41
C LEU A 117 3.00 10.04 8.15
N PHE A 118 2.13 9.21 7.58
CA PHE A 118 0.86 8.82 8.19
C PHE A 118 0.87 7.31 8.47
N PHE A 119 0.60 6.94 9.71
CA PHE A 119 0.27 5.56 10.03
C PHE A 119 -1.21 5.31 9.73
N VAL A 120 -1.44 4.29 8.93
CA VAL A 120 -2.78 3.82 8.55
C VAL A 120 -3.09 2.56 9.36
N PRO A 121 -4.20 2.49 10.10
CA PRO A 121 -4.59 1.26 10.79
C PRO A 121 -4.99 0.21 9.76
N ARG A 122 -4.54 -1.03 9.94
CA ARG A 122 -4.89 -2.18 9.10
C ARG A 122 -5.77 -3.14 9.89
N ILE A 123 -6.80 -3.65 9.23
CA ILE A 123 -7.64 -4.74 9.73
C ILE A 123 -7.09 -6.05 9.15
N ASN A 124 -6.70 -6.96 10.03
CA ASN A 124 -6.32 -8.30 9.64
C ASN A 124 -7.47 -9.26 9.94
N THR A 125 -7.90 -10.03 8.95
CA THR A 125 -8.89 -11.11 9.08
C THR A 125 -8.26 -12.43 8.66
N VAL A 126 -8.70 -13.53 9.29
CA VAL A 126 -8.20 -14.87 8.96
C VAL A 126 -9.41 -15.79 8.80
N ASP A 127 -9.58 -16.32 7.58
CA ASP A 127 -10.62 -17.28 7.30
C ASP A 127 -10.32 -18.63 8.00
N GLY A 128 -11.34 -19.22 8.59
CA GLY A 128 -11.17 -20.48 9.31
C GLY A 128 -10.40 -20.39 10.63
N LEU A 129 -10.34 -19.19 11.23
CA LEU A 129 -9.69 -18.95 12.52
C LEU A 129 -10.33 -19.81 13.62
N THR A 130 -9.49 -20.54 14.39
CA THR A 130 -9.92 -21.37 15.52
C THR A 130 -9.28 -20.91 16.82
N GLU A 131 -9.86 -21.31 17.97
CA GLU A 131 -9.27 -21.03 19.28
C GLU A 131 -7.86 -21.64 19.43
N GLU A 132 -7.60 -22.77 18.78
CA GLU A 132 -6.26 -23.36 18.74
C GLU A 132 -5.24 -22.44 18.06
N HIS A 133 -5.61 -21.83 16.94
CA HIS A 133 -4.77 -20.85 16.24
C HIS A 133 -4.50 -19.63 17.12
N ILE A 134 -5.55 -19.07 17.75
CA ILE A 134 -5.44 -17.90 18.63
C ILE A 134 -4.48 -18.17 19.79
N ASN A 135 -4.65 -19.31 20.46
CA ASN A 135 -3.81 -19.69 21.60
C ASN A 135 -2.35 -19.97 21.18
N LYS A 136 -2.16 -20.65 20.05
CA LYS A 136 -0.82 -21.03 19.54
C LYS A 136 0.04 -19.82 19.19
N TRP A 137 -0.55 -18.79 18.58
CA TRP A 137 0.17 -17.61 18.13
C TRP A 137 0.01 -16.38 19.06
N GLY A 138 -0.78 -16.51 20.14
CA GLY A 138 -1.01 -15.42 21.07
C GLY A 138 -1.75 -14.24 20.46
N TRP A 139 -2.63 -14.49 19.49
CA TRP A 139 -3.37 -13.44 18.81
C TRP A 139 -4.46 -12.88 19.70
N ASN A 140 -4.69 -11.57 19.60
CA ASN A 140 -5.82 -10.89 20.18
C ASN A 140 -6.89 -10.70 19.11
N VAL A 141 -8.09 -11.21 19.33
CA VAL A 141 -9.21 -11.12 18.38
C VAL A 141 -10.34 -10.38 19.03
N ASN A 142 -10.77 -9.29 18.41
CA ASN A 142 -11.88 -8.48 18.94
C ASN A 142 -13.26 -9.03 18.52
N GLU A 143 -14.33 -8.39 18.99
CA GLU A 143 -15.72 -8.79 18.72
C GLU A 143 -16.10 -8.79 17.24
N LYS A 144 -15.36 -8.03 16.38
CA LYS A 144 -15.53 -8.00 14.91
C LYS A 144 -14.74 -9.10 14.19
N GLY A 145 -13.98 -9.94 14.92
CA GLY A 145 -13.11 -10.95 14.33
C GLY A 145 -11.77 -10.42 13.81
N TRP A 146 -11.40 -9.17 14.16
CA TRP A 146 -10.15 -8.57 13.72
C TRP A 146 -8.99 -9.04 14.61
N VAL A 147 -7.92 -9.49 13.95
CA VAL A 147 -6.72 -10.02 14.61
C VAL A 147 -5.73 -8.89 14.89
N ASN A 148 -5.32 -8.74 16.17
CA ASN A 148 -4.31 -7.79 16.63
C ASN A 148 -4.57 -6.32 16.23
N PHE A 149 -5.83 -5.93 16.09
CA PHE A 149 -6.17 -4.53 15.78
C PHE A 149 -5.91 -3.60 16.99
N PRO A 150 -5.37 -2.37 16.78
CA PRO A 150 -4.93 -1.82 15.51
C PRO A 150 -3.52 -2.29 15.09
N ASP A 151 -3.38 -2.66 13.83
CA ASP A 151 -2.09 -2.93 13.22
C ASP A 151 -1.66 -1.70 12.40
N LEU A 152 -0.79 -0.87 12.96
CA LEU A 152 -0.39 0.41 12.36
C LEU A 152 0.67 0.22 11.29
N GLN A 153 0.33 0.55 10.05
CA GLN A 153 1.20 0.44 8.89
C GLN A 153 1.64 1.80 8.36
N THR A 154 2.90 1.93 7.94
CA THR A 154 3.43 3.11 7.26
C THR A 154 3.02 3.06 5.78
N ARG A 155 1.80 3.49 5.45
CA ARG A 155 1.24 3.37 4.09
C ARG A 155 1.23 4.68 3.30
N LEU A 156 1.14 5.83 3.97
CA LEU A 156 1.08 7.12 3.31
C LEU A 156 2.25 8.00 3.76
N TYR A 157 3.06 8.45 2.81
CA TYR A 157 4.23 9.27 3.13
C TYR A 157 4.58 10.23 1.99
N ARG A 158 5.24 11.34 2.35
CA ARG A 158 5.75 12.34 1.41
C ARG A 158 6.96 11.77 0.65
N ARG A 159 6.98 11.98 -0.66
CA ARG A 159 8.10 11.58 -1.50
C ARG A 159 9.18 12.66 -1.48
N THR A 160 10.23 12.42 -0.70
CA THR A 160 11.45 13.24 -0.66
C THR A 160 12.70 12.36 -0.79
N SER A 161 13.86 12.96 -1.00
CA SER A 161 15.13 12.23 -1.05
C SER A 161 15.54 11.67 0.31
N GLU A 162 15.11 12.33 1.40
CA GLU A 162 15.46 11.98 2.77
C GLU A 162 14.62 10.81 3.31
N ILE A 163 13.38 10.68 2.85
CA ILE A 163 12.47 9.62 3.30
C ILE A 163 12.80 8.34 2.54
N GLU A 164 13.28 7.33 3.25
CA GLU A 164 13.72 6.06 2.70
C GLU A 164 13.28 4.88 3.57
N TRP A 165 13.10 3.73 2.95
CA TRP A 165 12.95 2.46 3.63
C TRP A 165 14.32 1.88 3.99
N GLU A 166 14.43 1.30 5.18
CA GLU A 166 15.62 0.59 5.64
C GLU A 166 15.28 -0.75 6.32
N GLY A 167 16.21 -1.71 6.26
CA GLY A 167 16.04 -3.05 6.79
C GLY A 167 15.56 -4.04 5.73
N LYS A 168 16.27 -5.18 5.59
CA LYS A 168 15.92 -6.21 4.58
C LYS A 168 14.59 -6.87 4.87
N VAL A 169 14.29 -7.12 6.15
CA VAL A 169 13.06 -7.70 6.67
C VAL A 169 12.60 -6.85 7.84
N HIS A 170 11.30 -6.68 8.03
CA HIS A 170 10.72 -5.74 9.00
C HIS A 170 11.19 -4.30 8.76
N GLU A 171 11.14 -3.92 7.49
CA GLU A 171 11.59 -2.62 7.02
C GLU A 171 10.80 -1.47 7.66
N ARG A 172 11.49 -0.35 7.84
CA ARG A 172 10.94 0.87 8.44
C ARG A 172 11.27 2.08 7.59
N ILE A 173 10.39 3.07 7.61
CA ILE A 173 10.65 4.38 7.01
C ILE A 173 11.49 5.23 7.98
N LYS A 174 12.49 5.93 7.44
CA LYS A 174 13.29 6.95 8.11
C LYS A 174 13.30 8.26 7.32
N GLY A 175 13.90 9.30 7.90
CA GLY A 175 14.11 10.60 7.23
C GLY A 175 12.91 11.53 7.23
N TYR A 176 11.80 11.17 7.86
CA TYR A 176 10.66 12.05 8.10
C TYR A 176 10.89 12.94 9.34
N ASN A 177 10.30 14.14 9.35
CA ASN A 177 10.36 15.06 10.48
C ASN A 177 9.08 15.04 11.31
N THR A 178 7.95 14.81 10.66
CA THR A 178 6.61 14.85 11.27
C THR A 178 5.83 13.60 10.92
N LEU A 179 5.07 13.09 11.89
CA LEU A 179 4.18 11.94 11.68
C LEU A 179 2.84 12.15 12.37
N THR A 180 1.82 11.48 11.87
CA THR A 180 0.51 11.36 12.50
C THR A 180 -0.06 9.96 12.31
N ILE A 181 -1.13 9.66 13.04
CA ILE A 181 -1.84 8.39 12.96
C ILE A 181 -3.28 8.71 12.55
N PHE A 182 -3.80 8.03 11.54
CA PHE A 182 -5.23 8.12 11.23
C PHE A 182 -6.09 7.55 12.36
N PRO A 183 -7.33 8.00 12.51
CA PRO A 183 -8.24 7.47 13.52
C PRO A 183 -8.31 5.95 13.49
N LEU A 184 -8.33 5.31 14.67
CA LEU A 184 -8.38 3.85 14.81
C LEU A 184 -9.82 3.33 14.58
N GLN A 185 -10.35 3.60 13.40
CA GLN A 185 -11.71 3.30 12.97
C GLN A 185 -11.66 2.62 11.60
N GLU A 186 -12.64 1.77 11.33
CA GLU A 186 -12.72 0.97 10.10
C GLU A 186 -12.66 1.82 8.82
N GLU A 187 -13.25 3.01 8.87
CA GLU A 187 -13.30 3.94 7.74
C GLU A 187 -11.92 4.45 7.31
N PHE A 188 -10.93 4.37 8.20
CA PHE A 188 -9.55 4.82 7.95
C PHE A 188 -8.56 3.67 7.73
N CYS A 189 -9.04 2.44 7.52
CA CYS A 189 -8.21 1.25 7.30
C CYS A 189 -7.97 0.97 5.81
#